data_a3918fc37bd6348b6f4d01591c4d7d25
#
_entry.id   a3918fc37bd6348b6f4d01591c4d7d25
#
_cell.length_a   1.000
_cell.length_b   1.000
_cell.length_c   1.000
_cell.angle_alpha   90.00
_cell.angle_beta   90.00
_cell.angle_gamma   90.00
#
_symmetry.space_group_name_H-M   'P 1'
#
loop_
_entity.id
_entity.type
_entity.pdbx_description
1 polymer ?
#
loop_
_entity_poly.entity_id
_entity_poly.type
_entity_poly.pdbx_seq_one_letter_code
_entity_poly.pdbx_strand_id
1 'polypeptide(L)'
;MDFLQRNLFIKLRSAHFGIEEEMEPMTTFKQQKIAQMMKNLNDVPAGEVRMNNGFLNRRLANIQENERHAIDTSIETLHLLRIIVSNINGILAYGINLSGIIEMGNYLRTKGDKVDFVKLDKWLSKLRIQRMAQLQGSVLILF
;
A
#
# COMPACT_ATOMS: atom_id res chain seq x y z
N MET A 1 19.38 -6.29 8.13
CA MET A 1 18.88 -4.91 8.33
C MET A 1 19.82 -4.18 9.28
N ASP A 2 20.31 -3.01 8.92
CA ASP A 2 21.22 -2.27 9.80
C ASP A 2 20.46 -1.53 10.92
N PHE A 3 21.22 -0.96 11.85
CA PHE A 3 20.70 -0.23 13.01
C PHE A 3 19.77 0.93 12.63
N LEU A 4 20.16 1.74 11.63
CA LEU A 4 19.36 2.89 11.18
C LEU A 4 18.05 2.45 10.53
N GLN A 5 18.10 1.42 9.68
CA GLN A 5 16.91 0.90 9.02
C GLN A 5 15.92 0.32 10.03
N ARG A 6 16.41 -0.41 11.03
CA ARG A 6 15.56 -0.98 12.08
C ARG A 6 14.84 0.09 12.88
N ASN A 7 15.55 1.12 13.32
CA ASN A 7 14.95 2.24 14.04
C ASN A 7 14.00 3.07 13.17
N LEU A 8 14.31 3.24 11.89
CA LEU A 8 13.41 3.87 10.94
C LEU A 8 12.07 3.12 10.85
N PHE A 9 12.11 1.80 10.70
CA PHE A 9 10.90 0.99 10.63
C PHE A 9 10.09 1.02 11.93
N ILE A 10 10.75 0.98 13.09
CA ILE A 10 10.08 1.11 14.39
C ILE A 10 9.36 2.45 14.48
N LYS A 11 10.00 3.54 14.07
CA LYS A 11 9.41 4.88 14.10
C LYS A 11 8.24 5.01 13.12
N LEU A 12 8.35 4.44 11.93
CA LEU A 12 7.26 4.42 10.95
C LEU A 12 6.06 3.61 11.46
N ARG A 13 6.29 2.45 12.06
CA ARG A 13 5.23 1.65 12.65
C ARG A 13 4.52 2.38 13.78
N SER A 14 5.27 3.04 14.66
CA SER A 14 4.73 3.86 15.75
C SER A 14 3.86 5.00 15.21
N ALA A 15 4.35 5.73 14.19
CA ALA A 15 3.64 6.87 13.61
C ALA A 15 2.33 6.48 12.91
N HIS A 16 2.30 5.34 12.19
CA HIS A 16 1.16 4.95 11.36
C HIS A 16 0.20 3.97 12.04
N PHE A 17 0.69 3.09 12.90
CA PHE A 17 -0.11 2.04 13.54
C PHE A 17 -0.35 2.25 15.03
N GLY A 18 0.28 3.27 15.64
CA GLY A 18 0.20 3.50 17.07
C GLY A 18 0.87 2.41 17.91
N ILE A 19 1.76 1.63 17.33
CA ILE A 19 2.51 0.58 18.02
C ILE A 19 3.77 1.19 18.62
N GLU A 20 3.91 1.04 19.92
CA GLU A 20 5.13 1.48 20.63
C GLU A 20 6.11 0.33 20.72
N GLU A 21 7.29 0.52 20.15
CA GLU A 21 8.41 -0.40 20.27
C GLU A 21 9.63 0.37 20.78
N GLU A 22 10.45 -0.32 21.56
CA GLU A 22 11.68 0.27 22.09
C GLU A 22 12.72 0.42 20.97
N MET A 23 13.15 1.65 20.73
CA MET A 23 14.25 1.94 19.81
C MET A 23 15.60 1.80 20.48
N GLU A 24 16.61 1.40 19.72
CA GLU A 24 17.98 1.41 20.18
C GLU A 24 18.46 2.85 20.39
N PRO A 25 19.27 3.12 21.44
CA PRO A 25 19.79 4.47 21.67
C PRO A 25 20.56 5.03 20.48
N MET A 26 20.30 6.29 20.13
CA MET A 26 20.88 6.96 18.97
C MET A 26 21.46 8.32 19.34
N THR A 27 22.50 8.72 18.62
CA THR A 27 23.03 10.10 18.69
C THR A 27 22.06 11.07 18.00
N THR A 28 22.15 12.36 18.31
CA THR A 28 21.35 13.40 17.65
C THR A 28 21.52 13.38 16.14
N PHE A 29 22.73 13.14 15.64
CA PHE A 29 23.00 13.03 14.20
C PHE A 29 22.20 11.88 13.56
N LYS A 30 22.17 10.71 14.19
CA LYS A 30 21.41 9.56 13.69
C LYS A 30 19.92 9.79 13.74
N GLN A 31 19.42 10.46 14.78
CA GLN A 31 18.00 10.85 14.89
C GLN A 31 17.59 11.79 13.76
N GLN A 32 18.42 12.78 13.45
CA GLN A 32 18.18 13.71 12.33
C GLN A 32 18.19 12.99 10.99
N LYS A 33 19.09 12.03 10.80
CA LYS A 33 19.16 11.22 9.58
C LYS A 33 17.89 10.39 9.38
N ILE A 34 17.37 9.77 10.44
CA ILE A 34 16.11 9.02 10.39
C ILE A 34 14.94 9.96 10.06
N ALA A 35 14.88 11.13 10.67
CA ALA A 35 13.83 12.11 10.39
C ALA A 35 13.84 12.52 8.90
N GLN A 36 15.02 12.73 8.32
CA GLN A 36 15.16 13.04 6.90
C GLN A 36 14.75 11.86 6.01
N MET A 37 15.11 10.64 6.37
CA MET A 37 14.69 9.43 5.64
C MET A 37 13.17 9.28 5.64
N MET A 38 12.52 9.53 6.78
CA MET A 38 11.05 9.52 6.86
C MET A 38 10.41 10.57 5.96
N LYS A 39 10.96 11.79 5.95
CA LYS A 39 10.50 12.86 5.08
C LYS A 39 10.62 12.46 3.61
N ASN A 40 11.77 11.92 3.20
CA ASN A 40 12.00 11.48 1.82
C ASN A 40 11.00 10.40 1.39
N LEU A 41 10.68 9.45 2.27
CA LEU A 41 9.68 8.40 2.00
C LEU A 41 8.27 8.98 1.85
N ASN A 42 7.93 10.00 2.64
CA ASN A 42 6.61 10.64 2.59
C ASN A 42 6.47 11.60 1.39
N ASP A 43 7.58 12.12 0.85
CA ASP A 43 7.57 13.04 -0.29
C ASP A 43 7.41 12.32 -1.63
N VAL A 44 7.42 10.98 -1.66
CA VAL A 44 7.17 10.23 -2.89
C VAL A 44 5.72 10.42 -3.32
N PRO A 45 5.45 10.91 -4.54
CA PRO A 45 4.08 11.13 -4.99
C PRO A 45 3.26 9.85 -5.03
N ALA A 46 1.97 9.96 -4.73
CA ALA A 46 1.02 8.86 -4.90
C ALA A 46 0.81 8.58 -6.39
N GLY A 47 0.63 7.31 -6.74
CA GLY A 47 0.28 6.91 -8.09
C GLY A 47 -1.20 7.16 -8.40
N GLU A 48 -1.53 7.22 -9.69
CA GLU A 48 -2.91 7.33 -10.15
C GLU A 48 -3.62 5.98 -10.08
N VAL A 49 -4.94 6.01 -9.95
CA VAL A 49 -5.79 4.80 -10.01
C VAL A 49 -6.17 4.55 -11.47
N ARG A 50 -5.23 4.06 -12.24
CA ARG A 50 -5.40 3.71 -13.66
C ARG A 50 -4.43 2.61 -14.07
N MET A 51 -4.76 1.90 -15.14
CA MET A 51 -3.84 0.95 -15.76
C MET A 51 -3.11 1.62 -16.92
N ASN A 52 -1.84 1.24 -17.15
CA ASN A 52 -1.03 1.79 -18.24
C ASN A 52 -1.48 1.29 -19.62
N ASN A 53 -2.02 0.07 -19.68
CA ASN A 53 -2.55 -0.52 -20.90
C ASN A 53 -4.01 -0.11 -21.07
N GLY A 54 -4.39 0.42 -22.24
CA GLY A 54 -5.75 0.89 -22.50
C GLY A 54 -6.81 -0.20 -22.36
N PHE A 55 -6.49 -1.43 -22.76
CA PHE A 55 -7.40 -2.58 -22.61
C PHE A 55 -7.62 -2.93 -21.14
N LEU A 56 -6.56 -2.96 -20.34
CA LEU A 56 -6.65 -3.22 -18.90
C LEU A 56 -7.32 -2.06 -18.17
N ASN A 57 -7.13 -0.84 -18.63
CA ASN A 57 -7.79 0.33 -18.04
C ASN A 57 -9.32 0.28 -18.26
N ARG A 58 -9.77 -0.21 -19.40
CA ARG A 58 -11.21 -0.48 -19.63
C ARG A 58 -11.72 -1.55 -18.67
N ARG A 59 -10.95 -2.61 -18.44
CA ARG A 59 -11.32 -3.64 -17.45
C ARG A 59 -11.46 -3.06 -16.06
N LEU A 60 -10.53 -2.20 -15.63
CA LEU A 60 -10.63 -1.51 -14.35
C LEU A 60 -11.88 -0.63 -14.27
N ALA A 61 -12.16 0.15 -15.30
CA ALA A 61 -13.37 0.98 -15.36
C ALA A 61 -14.65 0.13 -15.29
N ASN A 62 -14.69 -1.00 -16.00
CA ASN A 62 -15.82 -1.93 -15.96
C ASN A 62 -16.00 -2.56 -14.58
N ILE A 63 -14.92 -2.94 -13.91
CA ILE A 63 -14.97 -3.48 -12.55
C ILE A 63 -15.60 -2.45 -11.61
N GLN A 64 -15.14 -1.20 -11.66
CA GLN A 64 -15.65 -0.13 -10.82
C GLN A 64 -17.13 0.15 -11.08
N GLU A 65 -17.52 0.21 -12.34
CA GLU A 65 -18.91 0.48 -12.74
C GLU A 65 -19.84 -0.68 -12.36
N ASN A 66 -19.45 -1.91 -12.65
CA ASN A 66 -20.24 -3.10 -12.33
C ASN A 66 -20.43 -3.25 -10.82
N GLU A 67 -19.40 -2.97 -10.04
CA GLU A 67 -19.48 -3.08 -8.58
C GLU A 67 -20.43 -2.05 -7.98
N ARG A 68 -20.49 -0.84 -8.54
CA ARG A 68 -21.44 0.19 -8.07
C ARG A 68 -22.89 -0.22 -8.22
N HIS A 69 -23.20 -1.09 -9.18
CA HIS A 69 -24.55 -1.54 -9.49
C HIS A 69 -24.83 -2.99 -9.05
N ALA A 70 -23.86 -3.66 -8.45
CA ALA A 70 -24.02 -5.04 -7.99
C ALA A 70 -24.98 -5.11 -6.79
N ILE A 71 -25.75 -6.19 -6.72
CA ILE A 71 -26.66 -6.45 -5.59
C ILE A 71 -25.84 -6.66 -4.31
N ASP A 72 -24.72 -7.34 -4.42
CA ASP A 72 -23.78 -7.66 -3.33
C ASP A 72 -22.57 -6.72 -3.35
N THR A 73 -22.79 -5.43 -3.54
CA THR A 73 -21.74 -4.44 -3.61
C THR A 73 -20.81 -4.50 -2.41
N SER A 74 -19.51 -4.57 -2.66
CA SER A 74 -18.47 -4.47 -1.65
C SER A 74 -17.60 -3.25 -1.92
N ILE A 75 -17.99 -2.13 -1.36
CA ILE A 75 -17.26 -0.86 -1.48
C ILE A 75 -15.88 -0.99 -0.86
N GLU A 76 -15.75 -1.71 0.23
CA GLU A 76 -14.48 -1.94 0.92
C GLU A 76 -13.50 -2.72 0.06
N THR A 77 -13.97 -3.72 -0.69
CA THR A 77 -13.13 -4.48 -1.63
C THR A 77 -12.69 -3.59 -2.79
N LEU A 78 -13.59 -2.77 -3.33
CA LEU A 78 -13.26 -1.84 -4.40
C LEU A 78 -12.25 -0.78 -3.94
N HIS A 79 -12.39 -0.27 -2.72
CA HIS A 79 -11.45 0.69 -2.15
C HIS A 79 -10.04 0.09 -2.01
N LEU A 80 -9.95 -1.15 -1.54
CA LEU A 80 -8.66 -1.85 -1.45
C LEU A 80 -8.03 -2.04 -2.84
N LEU A 81 -8.81 -2.41 -3.84
CA LEU A 81 -8.32 -2.51 -5.22
C LEU A 81 -7.73 -1.18 -5.70
N ARG A 82 -8.38 -0.07 -5.41
CA ARG A 82 -7.90 1.27 -5.78
C ARG A 82 -6.57 1.60 -5.10
N ILE A 83 -6.41 1.26 -3.83
CA ILE A 83 -5.15 1.43 -3.10
C ILE A 83 -4.03 0.61 -3.76
N ILE A 84 -4.30 -0.65 -4.07
CA ILE A 84 -3.33 -1.55 -4.72
C ILE A 84 -2.89 -0.99 -6.07
N VAL A 85 -3.83 -0.56 -6.92
CA VAL A 85 -3.53 0.00 -8.25
C VAL A 85 -2.72 1.29 -8.13
N SER A 86 -3.09 2.19 -7.23
CA SER A 86 -2.35 3.41 -6.96
C SER A 86 -0.91 3.12 -6.53
N ASN A 87 -0.70 2.15 -5.65
CA ASN A 87 0.64 1.74 -5.20
C ASN A 87 1.48 1.16 -6.33
N ILE A 88 0.88 0.37 -7.22
CA ILE A 88 1.59 -0.18 -8.39
C ILE A 88 2.08 0.95 -9.29
N ASN A 89 1.23 1.91 -9.60
CA ASN A 89 1.60 3.05 -10.44
C ASN A 89 2.68 3.92 -9.78
N GLY A 90 2.60 4.10 -8.48
CA GLY A 90 3.63 4.79 -7.71
C GLY A 90 4.97 4.06 -7.76
N ILE A 91 4.97 2.75 -7.59
CA ILE A 91 6.19 1.91 -7.65
C ILE A 91 6.83 2.01 -9.04
N LEU A 92 6.03 1.91 -10.11
CA LEU A 92 6.54 1.94 -11.48
C LEU A 92 7.07 3.32 -11.88
N ALA A 93 6.48 4.40 -11.39
CA ALA A 93 6.86 5.76 -11.75
C ALA A 93 7.96 6.35 -10.87
N TYR A 94 7.94 6.07 -9.57
CA TYR A 94 8.76 6.76 -8.57
C TYR A 94 9.54 5.84 -7.65
N GLY A 95 9.39 4.52 -7.77
CA GLY A 95 9.95 3.55 -6.84
C GLY A 95 9.01 3.23 -5.68
N ILE A 96 9.49 2.43 -4.75
CA ILE A 96 8.68 1.95 -3.62
C ILE A 96 8.30 3.12 -2.70
N ASN A 97 7.00 3.29 -2.48
CA ASN A 97 6.45 4.23 -1.52
C ASN A 97 5.97 3.44 -0.29
N LEU A 98 6.75 3.46 0.79
CA LEU A 98 6.38 2.78 2.03
C LEU A 98 5.10 3.34 2.64
N SER A 99 4.84 4.64 2.50
CA SER A 99 3.59 5.26 2.98
C SER A 99 2.36 4.64 2.32
N GLY A 100 2.41 4.37 1.01
CA GLY A 100 1.31 3.70 0.30
C GLY A 100 1.10 2.26 0.75
N ILE A 101 2.18 1.51 1.00
CA ILE A 101 2.10 0.14 1.52
C ILE A 101 1.57 0.13 2.95
N ILE A 102 1.98 1.06 3.78
CA ILE A 102 1.48 1.23 5.15
C ILE A 102 0.00 1.60 5.14
N GLU A 103 -0.43 2.48 4.23
CA GLU A 103 -1.85 2.80 4.04
C GLU A 103 -2.66 1.55 3.72
N MET A 104 -2.18 0.70 2.82
CA MET A 104 -2.79 -0.60 2.51
C MET A 104 -2.90 -1.47 3.77
N GLY A 105 -1.83 -1.54 4.56
CA GLY A 105 -1.80 -2.31 5.81
C GLY A 105 -2.79 -1.78 6.84
N ASN A 106 -2.89 -0.47 7.02
CA ASN A 106 -3.88 0.16 7.88
C ASN A 106 -5.30 -0.14 7.42
N TYR A 107 -5.55 -0.09 6.13
CA TYR A 107 -6.85 -0.41 5.56
C TYR A 107 -7.23 -1.87 5.84
N LEU A 108 -6.32 -2.81 5.62
CA LEU A 108 -6.53 -4.23 5.92
C LEU A 108 -6.79 -4.48 7.40
N ARG A 109 -6.09 -3.76 8.27
CA ARG A 109 -6.28 -3.88 9.72
C ARG A 109 -7.64 -3.38 10.18
N THR A 110 -8.13 -2.28 9.62
CA THR A 110 -9.38 -1.64 10.06
C THR A 110 -10.61 -2.11 9.30
N LYS A 111 -10.48 -2.48 8.04
CA LYS A 111 -11.58 -2.85 7.13
C LYS A 111 -11.41 -4.23 6.49
N GLY A 112 -10.34 -4.96 6.81
CA GLY A 112 -10.04 -6.25 6.17
C GLY A 112 -11.12 -7.30 6.36
N ASP A 113 -11.84 -7.26 7.48
CA ASP A 113 -12.97 -8.16 7.76
C ASP A 113 -14.15 -7.92 6.82
N LYS A 114 -14.24 -6.75 6.18
CA LYS A 114 -15.31 -6.39 5.23
C LYS A 114 -14.89 -6.60 3.77
N VAL A 115 -13.64 -6.97 3.51
CA VAL A 115 -13.11 -7.20 2.17
C VAL A 115 -13.45 -8.61 1.71
N ASP A 116 -14.04 -8.74 0.53
CA ASP A 116 -14.23 -10.01 -0.17
C ASP A 116 -12.96 -10.36 -0.95
N PHE A 117 -12.09 -11.16 -0.35
CA PHE A 117 -10.80 -11.52 -0.95
C PHE A 117 -10.96 -12.42 -2.17
N VAL A 118 -12.02 -13.19 -2.30
CA VAL A 118 -12.29 -13.99 -3.51
C VAL A 118 -12.60 -13.07 -4.68
N LYS A 119 -13.44 -12.08 -4.45
CA LYS A 119 -13.78 -11.06 -5.46
C LYS A 119 -12.55 -10.24 -5.85
N LEU A 120 -11.75 -9.82 -4.86
CA LEU A 120 -10.51 -9.08 -5.08
C LEU A 120 -9.52 -9.89 -5.94
N ASP A 121 -9.33 -11.16 -5.63
CA ASP A 121 -8.42 -12.02 -6.39
C ASP A 121 -8.85 -12.16 -7.86
N LYS A 122 -10.15 -12.28 -8.12
CA LYS A 122 -10.69 -12.28 -9.49
C LYS A 122 -10.38 -10.98 -10.22
N TRP A 123 -10.53 -9.85 -9.57
CA TRP A 123 -10.21 -8.54 -10.16
C TRP A 123 -8.72 -8.38 -10.45
N LEU A 124 -7.86 -8.78 -9.51
CA LEU A 124 -6.41 -8.75 -9.70
C LEU A 124 -5.99 -9.62 -10.88
N SER A 125 -6.61 -10.79 -11.04
CA SER A 125 -6.37 -11.68 -12.18
C SER A 125 -6.80 -11.04 -13.50
N LYS A 126 -7.98 -10.43 -13.54
CA LYS A 126 -8.49 -9.73 -14.74
C LYS A 126 -7.59 -8.56 -15.14
N LEU A 127 -6.99 -7.88 -14.18
CA LEU A 127 -6.09 -6.75 -14.41
C LEU A 127 -4.63 -7.19 -14.58
N ARG A 128 -4.33 -8.48 -14.42
CA ARG A 128 -2.97 -9.05 -14.54
C ARG A 128 -1.96 -8.42 -13.59
N ILE A 129 -2.39 -8.09 -12.38
CA ILE A 129 -1.55 -7.43 -11.37
C ILE A 129 -1.37 -8.26 -10.09
N GLN A 130 -1.64 -9.57 -10.14
CA GLN A 130 -1.53 -10.45 -8.97
C GLN A 130 -0.13 -10.44 -8.37
N ARG A 131 0.92 -10.47 -9.20
CA ARG A 131 2.31 -10.46 -8.72
C ARG A 131 2.68 -9.17 -8.02
N MET A 132 2.24 -8.03 -8.54
CA MET A 132 2.49 -6.73 -7.92
C MET A 132 1.73 -6.59 -6.60
N ALA A 133 0.51 -7.11 -6.52
CA ALA A 133 -0.25 -7.16 -5.27
C ALA A 133 0.44 -8.05 -4.23
N GLN A 134 0.96 -9.21 -4.64
CA GLN A 134 1.72 -10.11 -3.77
C GLN A 134 3.01 -9.46 -3.29
N LEU A 135 3.70 -8.71 -4.13
CA LEU A 135 4.89 -7.96 -3.75
C LEU A 135 4.57 -6.96 -2.63
N GLN A 136 3.49 -6.20 -2.76
CA GLN A 136 3.06 -5.26 -1.73
C GLN A 136 2.77 -5.96 -0.40
N GLY A 137 2.08 -7.09 -0.44
CA GLY A 137 1.81 -7.91 0.74
C GLY A 137 3.08 -8.44 1.38
N SER A 138 4.05 -8.88 0.58
CA SER A 138 5.34 -9.37 1.07
C SER A 138 6.15 -8.27 1.75
N VAL A 139 6.17 -7.06 1.19
CA VAL A 139 6.83 -5.91 1.81
C VAL A 139 6.15 -5.54 3.13
N LEU A 140 4.83 -5.56 3.16
CA LEU A 140 4.06 -5.27 4.37
C LEU A 140 4.36 -6.25 5.50
N ILE A 141 4.53 -7.54 5.20
CA ILE A 141 4.88 -8.57 6.20
C ILE A 141 6.27 -8.30 6.78
N LEU A 142 7.22 -7.85 5.96
CA LEU A 142 8.57 -7.50 6.42
C LEU A 142 8.57 -6.24 7.30
N PHE A 143 7.61 -5.38 7.10
CA PHE A 143 7.45 -4.14 7.85
C PHE A 143 6.81 -4.38 9.22
#